data_c64f0a9f635d58acdd50a64db6c7ebb3
#
_entry.id   c64f0a9f635d58acdd50a64db6c7ebb3
#
_cell.length_a   1.000
_cell.length_b   1.000
_cell.length_c   1.000
_cell.angle_alpha   90.00
_cell.angle_beta   90.00
_cell.angle_gamma   90.00
#
_symmetry.space_group_name_H-M   'P 1'
#
loop_
_entity.id
_entity.type
_entity.pdbx_description
1 polymer ?
#
loop_
_entity_poly.entity_id
_entity_poly.type
_entity_poly.pdbx_seq_one_letter_code
_entity_poly.pdbx_strand_id
1 'polypeptide(L)'
;MKIETYIDSLVSYAMNCGLAEPEDHQVLVNRLLDLLHLDDYVPSDEPQTEDLEEILAGILDVAVEKGLCDDGITARDIFDTRIMGALTPMPREVIRTFREKYAKNPVEATDWYYQFSCDTDYIRRYRIAKDMRWKYEGEYGEMDITINLSKPENDPKAIAAAKNAPQTAYPKCQLCRENEGYAGRMNHPARANHRIVPIEVCGEPWCLQYSPYVYYNEHCIVFNARHIPMKIDKSAFEKLLDFVQAFPHYFVGSNADLPIVGGSILSHEHFQGGHYTFAMETAPVEQEISFRGFEDIKAGIVKWPMSVIRLRCADRARIADLADKILKLWRGYSDESVGVIAFSDGQPHNTITPIARRRGADYELDLVLRCNITTEEHPLGVFHPHADKHHIKKENIGLIEVMGLAVLPSRLKQELTDLAQAAWEGRDIAADEVLAKHAPWLEELKGQYTFTRENAMDIILKETGKVFAAVLEDAGVYKNTPDGKQAFARFVEFVNHNEK
;
A
#
# COMPACT_ATOMS: atom_id res chain seq x y z
N MET A 1 30.05 -0.04 -22.65
CA MET A 1 29.18 -0.61 -23.70
C MET A 1 28.72 0.53 -24.59
N LYS A 2 28.56 0.33 -25.89
CA LYS A 2 28.07 1.37 -26.82
C LYS A 2 26.56 1.56 -26.66
N ILE A 3 26.04 2.72 -27.06
CA ILE A 3 24.60 3.00 -26.96
C ILE A 3 23.76 2.03 -27.82
N GLU A 4 24.31 1.62 -28.98
CA GLU A 4 23.65 0.67 -29.86
C GLU A 4 23.45 -0.69 -29.18
N THR A 5 24.44 -1.15 -28.38
CA THR A 5 24.34 -2.41 -27.62
C THR A 5 23.21 -2.34 -26.58
N TYR A 6 23.04 -1.21 -25.91
CA TYR A 6 21.92 -1.03 -24.97
C TYR A 6 20.57 -0.98 -25.70
N ILE A 7 20.50 -0.33 -26.88
CA ILE A 7 19.29 -0.32 -27.71
C ILE A 7 18.91 -1.73 -28.13
N ASP A 8 19.85 -2.51 -28.63
CA ASP A 8 19.67 -3.90 -29.07
C ASP A 8 19.22 -4.78 -27.88
N SER A 9 19.87 -4.63 -26.72
CA SER A 9 19.53 -5.33 -25.51
C SER A 9 18.11 -5.02 -25.07
N LEU A 10 17.70 -3.75 -25.11
CA LEU A 10 16.37 -3.32 -24.67
C LEU A 10 15.26 -3.80 -25.62
N VAL A 11 15.50 -3.77 -26.93
CA VAL A 11 14.55 -4.30 -27.92
C VAL A 11 14.43 -5.83 -27.79
N SER A 12 15.56 -6.52 -27.59
CA SER A 12 15.57 -7.97 -27.31
C SER A 12 14.81 -8.29 -26.02
N TYR A 13 15.00 -7.50 -24.95
CA TYR A 13 14.23 -7.62 -23.72
C TYR A 13 12.73 -7.52 -23.97
N ALA A 14 12.27 -6.50 -24.72
CA ALA A 14 10.85 -6.31 -25.03
C ALA A 14 10.24 -7.51 -25.76
N MET A 15 10.97 -8.11 -26.71
CA MET A 15 10.53 -9.32 -27.41
C MET A 15 10.49 -10.54 -26.47
N ASN A 16 11.53 -10.73 -25.66
CA ASN A 16 11.63 -11.85 -24.73
C ASN A 16 10.52 -11.83 -23.64
N CYS A 17 10.10 -10.65 -23.23
CA CYS A 17 8.98 -10.47 -22.26
C CYS A 17 7.59 -10.47 -22.93
N GLY A 18 7.51 -10.54 -24.26
CA GLY A 18 6.24 -10.48 -24.98
C GLY A 18 5.58 -9.09 -24.97
N LEU A 19 6.36 -8.02 -24.77
CA LEU A 19 5.90 -6.64 -24.95
C LEU A 19 5.86 -6.25 -26.43
N ALA A 20 6.59 -6.95 -27.28
CA ALA A 20 6.70 -6.72 -28.71
C ALA A 20 6.87 -8.04 -29.47
N GLU A 21 6.45 -8.06 -30.72
CA GLU A 21 6.66 -9.15 -31.67
C GLU A 21 7.88 -8.82 -32.58
N PRO A 22 8.47 -9.82 -33.26
CA PRO A 22 9.61 -9.58 -34.16
C PRO A 22 9.36 -8.52 -35.23
N GLU A 23 8.11 -8.37 -35.68
CA GLU A 23 7.68 -7.38 -36.67
C GLU A 23 7.77 -5.93 -36.14
N ASP A 24 7.77 -5.75 -34.82
CA ASP A 24 7.86 -4.44 -34.19
C ASP A 24 9.30 -3.92 -34.09
N HIS A 25 10.31 -4.79 -34.28
CA HIS A 25 11.73 -4.50 -34.03
C HIS A 25 12.17 -3.15 -34.59
N GLN A 26 11.98 -2.90 -35.89
CA GLN A 26 12.45 -1.67 -36.53
C GLN A 26 11.76 -0.41 -36.00
N VAL A 27 10.46 -0.52 -35.65
CA VAL A 27 9.71 0.58 -35.08
C VAL A 27 10.23 0.92 -33.68
N LEU A 28 10.55 -0.08 -32.87
CA LEU A 28 11.09 0.11 -31.51
C LEU A 28 12.47 0.75 -31.54
N VAL A 29 13.37 0.26 -32.40
CA VAL A 29 14.69 0.89 -32.62
C VAL A 29 14.52 2.36 -32.98
N ASN A 30 13.70 2.68 -33.98
CA ASN A 30 13.48 4.06 -34.44
C ASN A 30 12.88 4.97 -33.35
N ARG A 31 11.97 4.45 -32.50
CA ARG A 31 11.45 5.20 -31.35
C ARG A 31 12.53 5.51 -30.31
N LEU A 32 13.45 4.57 -30.06
CA LEU A 32 14.56 4.80 -29.14
C LEU A 32 15.56 5.81 -29.72
N LEU A 33 15.85 5.73 -31.02
CA LEU A 33 16.70 6.72 -31.71
C LEU A 33 16.11 8.14 -31.59
N ASP A 34 14.81 8.30 -31.84
CA ASP A 34 14.10 9.56 -31.68
C ASP A 34 14.21 10.11 -30.26
N LEU A 35 13.93 9.27 -29.24
CA LEU A 35 14.02 9.67 -27.84
C LEU A 35 15.43 10.06 -27.39
N LEU A 36 16.46 9.45 -27.98
CA LEU A 36 17.88 9.68 -27.65
C LEU A 36 18.53 10.72 -28.57
N HIS A 37 17.77 11.31 -29.52
CA HIS A 37 18.27 12.23 -30.53
C HIS A 37 19.52 11.67 -31.26
N LEU A 38 19.38 10.43 -31.77
CA LEU A 38 20.40 9.74 -32.53
C LEU A 38 20.00 9.73 -34.02
N ASP A 39 20.89 10.22 -34.87
CA ASP A 39 20.67 10.30 -36.33
C ASP A 39 21.13 9.04 -37.06
N ASP A 40 21.95 8.20 -36.40
CA ASP A 40 22.55 7.02 -36.98
C ASP A 40 22.49 5.83 -36.00
N TYR A 41 22.47 4.62 -36.57
CA TYR A 41 22.43 3.37 -35.83
C TYR A 41 23.02 2.23 -36.63
N VAL A 42 23.94 1.51 -36.00
CA VAL A 42 24.49 0.28 -36.53
C VAL A 42 24.31 -0.81 -35.47
N PRO A 43 23.63 -1.93 -35.81
CA PRO A 43 23.47 -3.04 -34.86
C PRO A 43 24.82 -3.42 -34.25
N SER A 44 24.83 -3.66 -32.95
CA SER A 44 26.09 -3.94 -32.24
C SER A 44 26.51 -5.41 -32.37
N ASP A 45 27.80 -5.65 -32.60
CA ASP A 45 28.41 -6.98 -32.51
C ASP A 45 28.85 -7.34 -31.07
N GLU A 46 28.65 -6.42 -30.09
CA GLU A 46 29.01 -6.64 -28.69
C GLU A 46 27.96 -7.55 -27.98
N PRO A 47 28.39 -8.34 -26.99
CA PRO A 47 27.46 -9.13 -26.20
C PRO A 47 26.37 -8.25 -25.56
N GLN A 48 25.10 -8.65 -25.72
CA GLN A 48 23.95 -8.01 -25.08
C GLN A 48 23.89 -8.38 -23.60
N THR A 49 23.29 -7.50 -22.77
CA THR A 49 22.95 -7.80 -21.40
C THR A 49 21.44 -8.03 -21.27
N GLU A 50 21.05 -8.94 -20.39
CA GLU A 50 19.64 -9.21 -20.07
C GLU A 50 19.18 -8.45 -18.80
N ASP A 51 20.10 -7.79 -18.10
CA ASP A 51 19.79 -7.04 -16.89
C ASP A 51 19.17 -5.68 -17.25
N LEU A 52 17.87 -5.54 -17.00
CA LEU A 52 17.13 -4.32 -17.30
C LEU A 52 17.66 -3.10 -16.54
N GLU A 53 18.10 -3.26 -15.26
CA GLU A 53 18.68 -2.16 -14.48
C GLU A 53 19.95 -1.65 -15.16
N GLU A 54 20.80 -2.55 -15.64
CA GLU A 54 22.04 -2.20 -16.36
C GLU A 54 21.74 -1.53 -17.71
N ILE A 55 20.81 -2.09 -18.49
CA ILE A 55 20.41 -1.52 -19.79
C ILE A 55 19.91 -0.08 -19.61
N LEU A 56 18.95 0.13 -18.71
CA LEU A 56 18.36 1.44 -18.48
C LEU A 56 19.36 2.43 -17.91
N ALA A 57 20.22 2.02 -16.97
CA ALA A 57 21.30 2.86 -16.44
C ALA A 57 22.23 3.35 -17.54
N GLY A 58 22.67 2.45 -18.45
CA GLY A 58 23.53 2.80 -19.56
C GLY A 58 22.89 3.78 -20.56
N ILE A 59 21.60 3.59 -20.86
CA ILE A 59 20.87 4.53 -21.74
C ILE A 59 20.70 5.88 -21.05
N LEU A 60 20.39 5.91 -19.74
CA LEU A 60 20.21 7.13 -18.97
C LEU A 60 21.52 7.93 -18.85
N ASP A 61 22.67 7.28 -18.70
CA ASP A 61 23.97 7.95 -18.67
C ASP A 61 24.25 8.68 -19.98
N VAL A 62 23.98 8.05 -21.12
CA VAL A 62 24.08 8.70 -22.43
C VAL A 62 23.08 9.86 -22.57
N ALA A 63 21.86 9.70 -22.06
CA ALA A 63 20.85 10.77 -22.10
C ALA A 63 21.29 11.99 -21.27
N VAL A 64 21.88 11.77 -20.09
CA VAL A 64 22.46 12.84 -19.25
C VAL A 64 23.65 13.51 -19.96
N GLU A 65 24.60 12.74 -20.51
CA GLU A 65 25.73 13.27 -21.26
C GLU A 65 25.31 14.16 -22.45
N LYS A 66 24.23 13.78 -23.13
CA LYS A 66 23.63 14.56 -24.23
C LYS A 66 22.77 15.72 -23.76
N GLY A 67 22.55 15.89 -22.46
CA GLY A 67 21.69 16.94 -21.89
C GLY A 67 20.20 16.73 -22.18
N LEU A 68 19.75 15.50 -22.45
CA LEU A 68 18.34 15.16 -22.67
C LEU A 68 17.55 15.03 -21.36
N CYS A 69 18.24 14.77 -20.25
CA CYS A 69 17.66 14.82 -18.90
C CYS A 69 18.72 15.30 -17.90
N ASP A 70 18.27 15.86 -16.78
CA ASP A 70 19.14 16.20 -15.65
C ASP A 70 19.57 14.94 -14.88
N ASP A 71 20.75 15.00 -14.26
CA ASP A 71 21.30 13.90 -13.45
C ASP A 71 20.72 13.87 -12.03
N GLY A 72 19.41 13.86 -11.92
CA GLY A 72 18.67 13.75 -10.66
C GLY A 72 17.73 12.56 -10.69
N ILE A 73 17.49 11.92 -9.55
CA ILE A 73 16.65 10.71 -9.45
C ILE A 73 15.30 10.90 -10.14
N THR A 74 14.61 12.02 -9.87
CA THR A 74 13.30 12.30 -10.47
C THR A 74 13.38 12.50 -11.98
N ALA A 75 14.40 13.20 -12.48
CA ALA A 75 14.58 13.44 -13.92
C ALA A 75 14.92 12.14 -14.64
N ARG A 76 15.83 11.34 -14.10
CA ARG A 76 16.15 10.00 -14.61
C ARG A 76 14.92 9.09 -14.62
N ASP A 77 14.09 9.09 -13.55
CA ASP A 77 12.84 8.33 -13.48
C ASP A 77 11.82 8.75 -14.55
N ILE A 78 11.73 10.03 -14.85
CA ILE A 78 10.85 10.54 -15.90
C ILE A 78 11.34 10.05 -17.27
N PHE A 79 12.65 10.13 -17.52
CA PHE A 79 13.20 9.76 -18.82
C PHE A 79 13.16 8.24 -19.05
N ASP A 80 13.57 7.44 -18.08
CA ASP A 80 13.46 5.98 -18.04
C ASP A 80 12.03 5.51 -18.32
N THR A 81 11.04 6.09 -17.63
CA THR A 81 9.63 5.77 -17.86
C THR A 81 9.20 6.08 -19.31
N ARG A 82 9.77 7.11 -19.96
CA ARG A 82 9.52 7.43 -21.38
C ARG A 82 10.14 6.38 -22.29
N ILE A 83 11.37 5.92 -21.98
CA ILE A 83 12.04 4.85 -22.72
C ILE A 83 11.18 3.59 -22.70
N MET A 84 10.79 3.12 -21.52
CA MET A 84 9.94 1.94 -21.37
C MET A 84 8.55 2.13 -21.98
N GLY A 85 8.02 3.36 -21.93
CA GLY A 85 6.77 3.72 -22.58
C GLY A 85 6.78 3.56 -24.09
N ALA A 86 7.93 3.75 -24.75
CA ALA A 86 8.08 3.52 -26.19
C ALA A 86 7.95 2.03 -26.59
N LEU A 87 8.21 1.12 -25.65
CA LEU A 87 8.14 -0.34 -25.83
C LEU A 87 6.80 -0.91 -25.34
N THR A 88 6.02 -0.13 -24.57
CA THR A 88 4.81 -0.61 -23.90
C THR A 88 3.65 -0.70 -24.90
N PRO A 89 2.95 -1.85 -25.02
CA PRO A 89 1.78 -2.01 -25.88
C PRO A 89 0.68 -0.98 -25.62
N MET A 90 -0.15 -0.71 -26.61
CA MET A 90 -1.27 0.22 -26.49
C MET A 90 -2.36 -0.33 -25.55
N PRO A 91 -3.11 0.54 -24.84
CA PRO A 91 -4.13 0.12 -23.89
C PRO A 91 -5.13 -0.90 -24.46
N ARG A 92 -5.53 -0.75 -25.73
CA ARG A 92 -6.47 -1.70 -26.38
C ARG A 92 -5.96 -3.13 -26.41
N GLU A 93 -4.65 -3.33 -26.57
CA GLU A 93 -4.02 -4.67 -26.62
C GLU A 93 -3.98 -5.29 -25.24
N VAL A 94 -3.58 -4.51 -24.25
CA VAL A 94 -3.55 -4.92 -22.83
C VAL A 94 -4.95 -5.29 -22.35
N ILE A 95 -5.95 -4.44 -22.62
CA ILE A 95 -7.35 -4.68 -22.25
C ILE A 95 -7.90 -5.93 -22.93
N ARG A 96 -7.61 -6.12 -24.22
CA ARG A 96 -8.04 -7.30 -24.96
C ARG A 96 -7.46 -8.58 -24.35
N THR A 97 -6.15 -8.62 -24.14
CA THR A 97 -5.47 -9.79 -23.57
C THR A 97 -5.96 -10.09 -22.15
N PHE A 98 -6.12 -9.06 -21.33
CA PHE A 98 -6.69 -9.24 -20.00
C PHE A 98 -8.09 -9.88 -20.05
N ARG A 99 -8.98 -9.37 -20.91
CA ARG A 99 -10.35 -9.90 -21.04
C ARG A 99 -10.39 -11.32 -21.56
N GLU A 100 -9.55 -11.66 -22.54
CA GLU A 100 -9.43 -13.01 -23.08
C GLU A 100 -8.99 -14.02 -22.00
N LYS A 101 -8.04 -13.62 -21.16
CA LYS A 101 -7.58 -14.43 -20.03
C LYS A 101 -8.64 -14.50 -18.92
N TYR A 102 -9.25 -13.39 -18.58
CA TYR A 102 -10.29 -13.31 -17.56
C TYR A 102 -11.51 -14.19 -17.91
N ALA A 103 -11.87 -14.27 -19.17
CA ALA A 103 -12.95 -15.15 -19.62
C ALA A 103 -12.66 -16.65 -19.38
N LYS A 104 -11.38 -17.03 -19.27
CA LYS A 104 -10.95 -18.38 -18.93
C LYS A 104 -10.83 -18.56 -17.41
N ASN A 105 -10.08 -17.68 -16.78
CA ASN A 105 -9.80 -17.70 -15.34
C ASN A 105 -9.37 -16.32 -14.84
N PRO A 106 -10.05 -15.74 -13.82
CA PRO A 106 -9.63 -14.48 -13.23
C PRO A 106 -8.17 -14.46 -12.72
N VAL A 107 -7.67 -15.58 -12.17
CA VAL A 107 -6.29 -15.72 -11.71
C VAL A 107 -5.30 -15.56 -12.86
N GLU A 108 -5.54 -16.26 -13.98
CA GLU A 108 -4.67 -16.15 -15.17
C GLU A 108 -4.59 -14.71 -15.70
N ALA A 109 -5.69 -13.96 -15.60
CA ALA A 109 -5.72 -12.57 -16.05
C ALA A 109 -4.92 -11.64 -15.13
N THR A 110 -5.05 -11.81 -13.81
CA THR A 110 -4.34 -10.99 -12.82
C THR A 110 -2.85 -11.32 -12.79
N ASP A 111 -2.46 -12.60 -12.81
CA ASP A 111 -1.05 -13.03 -12.89
C ASP A 111 -0.37 -12.44 -14.13
N TRP A 112 -1.01 -12.55 -15.30
CA TRP A 112 -0.49 -11.97 -16.53
C TRP A 112 -0.37 -10.45 -16.44
N TYR A 113 -1.36 -9.76 -15.92
CA TYR A 113 -1.34 -8.30 -15.83
C TYR A 113 -0.32 -7.79 -14.80
N TYR A 114 -0.10 -8.55 -13.72
CA TYR A 114 0.96 -8.27 -12.76
C TYR A 114 2.34 -8.43 -13.41
N GLN A 115 2.57 -9.55 -14.11
CA GLN A 115 3.81 -9.81 -14.85
C GLN A 115 4.05 -8.73 -15.91
N PHE A 116 3.01 -8.37 -16.69
CA PHE A 116 3.08 -7.25 -17.64
C PHE A 116 3.50 -5.94 -16.97
N SER A 117 2.96 -5.64 -15.80
CA SER A 117 3.33 -4.42 -15.04
C SER A 117 4.78 -4.45 -14.55
N CYS A 118 5.33 -5.65 -14.31
CA CYS A 118 6.76 -5.84 -14.03
C CYS A 118 7.61 -5.69 -15.29
N ASP A 119 7.19 -6.29 -16.40
CA ASP A 119 7.96 -6.31 -17.65
C ASP A 119 8.01 -4.94 -18.33
N THR A 120 7.00 -4.10 -18.13
CA THR A 120 7.03 -2.69 -18.56
C THR A 120 7.86 -1.79 -17.64
N ASP A 121 8.51 -2.34 -16.61
CA ASP A 121 9.21 -1.58 -15.55
C ASP A 121 8.34 -0.53 -14.84
N TYR A 122 7.02 -0.67 -14.91
CA TYR A 122 6.12 0.10 -14.06
C TYR A 122 6.28 -0.33 -12.59
N ILE A 123 6.44 -1.63 -12.35
CA ILE A 123 6.87 -2.24 -11.10
C ILE A 123 8.37 -2.54 -11.20
N ARG A 124 9.19 -1.73 -10.57
CA ARG A 124 10.66 -1.81 -10.62
C ARG A 124 11.18 -2.87 -9.66
N ARG A 125 11.22 -4.13 -10.12
CA ARG A 125 11.63 -5.30 -9.31
C ARG A 125 12.97 -5.13 -8.63
N TYR A 126 13.97 -4.58 -9.33
CA TYR A 126 15.32 -4.34 -8.78
C TYR A 126 15.34 -3.30 -7.65
N ARG A 127 14.39 -2.34 -7.63
CA ARG A 127 14.24 -1.42 -6.48
C ARG A 127 13.56 -2.10 -5.31
N ILE A 128 12.51 -2.87 -5.56
CA ILE A 128 11.75 -3.61 -4.55
C ILE A 128 12.63 -4.67 -3.86
N ALA A 129 13.55 -5.30 -4.61
CA ALA A 129 14.52 -6.25 -4.06
C ALA A 129 15.47 -5.63 -3.02
N LYS A 130 15.59 -4.31 -2.97
CA LYS A 130 16.38 -3.58 -1.96
C LYS A 130 15.61 -3.33 -0.65
N ASP A 131 14.29 -3.55 -0.62
CA ASP A 131 13.46 -3.42 0.58
C ASP A 131 13.94 -4.40 1.65
N MET A 132 13.92 -3.95 2.91
CA MET A 132 14.22 -4.82 4.04
C MET A 132 12.92 -5.40 4.57
N ARG A 133 12.83 -6.74 4.68
CA ARG A 133 11.62 -7.46 5.09
C ARG A 133 11.95 -8.54 6.11
N TRP A 134 11.15 -8.63 7.15
CA TRP A 134 11.22 -9.70 8.14
C TRP A 134 9.86 -9.94 8.77
N LYS A 135 9.74 -11.02 9.56
CA LYS A 135 8.53 -11.38 10.25
C LYS A 135 8.71 -11.20 11.75
N TYR A 136 7.65 -10.77 12.40
CA TYR A 136 7.54 -10.68 13.85
C TYR A 136 6.44 -11.63 14.33
N GLU A 137 6.80 -12.61 15.13
CA GLU A 137 5.85 -13.51 15.78
C GLU A 137 5.55 -13.00 17.19
N GLY A 138 4.28 -12.71 17.46
CA GLY A 138 3.81 -12.14 18.72
C GLY A 138 2.46 -12.68 19.15
N GLU A 139 1.83 -12.04 20.13
CA GLU A 139 0.55 -12.47 20.70
C GLU A 139 -0.58 -12.56 19.66
N TYR A 140 -0.52 -11.74 18.60
CA TYR A 140 -1.53 -11.62 17.55
C TYR A 140 -1.19 -12.44 16.30
N GLY A 141 -0.19 -13.33 16.37
CA GLY A 141 0.31 -14.10 15.24
C GLY A 141 1.51 -13.46 14.55
N GLU A 142 1.82 -13.93 13.35
CA GLU A 142 2.99 -13.54 12.57
C GLU A 142 2.68 -12.31 11.72
N MET A 143 3.25 -11.14 12.07
CA MET A 143 3.13 -9.90 11.33
C MET A 143 4.30 -9.69 10.38
N ASP A 144 4.05 -9.07 9.24
CA ASP A 144 5.08 -8.68 8.29
C ASP A 144 5.61 -7.28 8.61
N ILE A 145 6.94 -7.13 8.62
CA ILE A 145 7.58 -5.83 8.82
C ILE A 145 8.40 -5.49 7.58
N THR A 146 8.18 -4.30 7.02
CA THR A 146 8.89 -3.85 5.82
C THR A 146 9.44 -2.45 6.02
N ILE A 147 10.72 -2.25 5.70
CA ILE A 147 11.29 -0.92 5.43
C ILE A 147 11.30 -0.76 3.92
N ASN A 148 10.43 0.11 3.41
CA ASN A 148 10.27 0.31 1.98
C ASN A 148 11.31 1.30 1.47
N LEU A 149 12.17 0.83 0.56
CA LEU A 149 13.22 1.61 -0.10
C LEU A 149 12.89 1.89 -1.57
N SER A 150 11.85 1.25 -2.09
CA SER A 150 11.42 1.40 -3.49
C SER A 150 10.71 2.72 -3.76
N LYS A 151 10.13 3.35 -2.73
CA LYS A 151 9.58 4.69 -2.82
C LYS A 151 10.72 5.71 -2.70
N PRO A 152 11.04 6.45 -3.77
CA PRO A 152 12.12 7.42 -3.70
C PRO A 152 11.80 8.49 -2.64
N GLU A 153 12.75 8.74 -1.74
CA GLU A 153 12.72 9.93 -0.90
C GLU A 153 13.06 11.13 -1.79
N ASN A 154 12.21 12.16 -1.72
CA ASN A 154 12.48 13.37 -2.47
C ASN A 154 13.72 14.06 -1.88
N ASP A 155 14.75 14.21 -2.70
CA ASP A 155 15.90 15.09 -2.43
C ASP A 155 15.37 16.51 -2.10
N PRO A 156 15.97 17.23 -1.13
CA PRO A 156 15.61 18.62 -0.82
C PRO A 156 15.54 19.53 -2.05
N LYS A 157 16.40 19.31 -3.05
CA LYS A 157 16.37 20.06 -4.33
C LYS A 157 15.12 19.69 -5.15
N ALA A 158 14.76 18.41 -5.21
CA ALA A 158 13.56 17.93 -5.88
C ALA A 158 12.29 18.44 -5.19
N ILE A 159 12.26 18.49 -3.85
CA ILE A 159 11.16 19.08 -3.06
C ILE A 159 11.01 20.57 -3.39
N ALA A 160 12.12 21.31 -3.42
CA ALA A 160 12.12 22.75 -3.75
C ALA A 160 11.66 22.99 -5.21
N ALA A 161 12.14 22.19 -6.17
CA ALA A 161 11.73 22.24 -7.56
C ALA A 161 10.24 21.91 -7.72
N ALA A 162 9.74 20.87 -7.05
CA ALA A 162 8.33 20.49 -7.06
C ALA A 162 7.42 21.57 -6.47
N LYS A 163 7.86 22.25 -5.41
CA LYS A 163 7.13 23.36 -4.77
C LYS A 163 7.02 24.58 -5.69
N ASN A 164 8.05 24.82 -6.49
CA ASN A 164 8.11 25.96 -7.43
C ASN A 164 7.53 25.61 -8.81
N ALA A 165 7.20 24.35 -9.08
CA ALA A 165 6.63 23.92 -10.34
C ALA A 165 5.21 24.48 -10.53
N PRO A 166 4.80 24.80 -11.78
CA PRO A 166 3.45 25.23 -12.07
C PRO A 166 2.42 24.21 -11.59
N GLN A 167 1.44 24.66 -10.83
CA GLN A 167 0.31 23.83 -10.43
C GLN A 167 -0.61 23.62 -11.62
N THR A 168 -0.87 22.37 -11.98
CA THR A 168 -1.78 22.01 -13.07
C THR A 168 -2.86 21.08 -12.55
N ALA A 169 -4.05 21.17 -13.13
CA ALA A 169 -5.18 20.31 -12.78
C ALA A 169 -5.23 19.01 -13.60
N TYR A 170 -4.17 18.66 -14.33
CA TYR A 170 -4.11 17.47 -15.17
C TYR A 170 -2.77 16.71 -14.96
N PRO A 171 -2.84 15.42 -14.58
CA PRO A 171 -4.00 14.75 -13.98
C PRO A 171 -4.41 15.39 -12.64
N LYS A 172 -5.68 15.25 -12.25
CA LYS A 172 -6.17 15.83 -10.98
C LYS A 172 -5.54 15.22 -9.75
N CYS A 173 -5.30 13.90 -9.76
CA CYS A 173 -4.58 13.17 -8.71
C CYS A 173 -3.85 11.95 -9.30
N GLN A 174 -3.06 11.26 -8.47
CA GLN A 174 -2.27 10.10 -8.89
C GLN A 174 -3.09 8.86 -9.26
N LEU A 175 -4.39 8.82 -8.92
CA LEU A 175 -5.31 7.73 -9.24
C LEU A 175 -6.20 8.02 -10.45
N CYS A 176 -6.17 9.23 -10.99
CA CYS A 176 -6.97 9.56 -12.16
C CYS A 176 -6.53 8.75 -13.38
N ARG A 177 -7.50 8.35 -14.19
CA ARG A 177 -7.26 7.58 -15.41
C ARG A 177 -6.34 8.30 -16.41
N GLU A 178 -6.29 9.61 -16.35
CA GLU A 178 -5.40 10.48 -17.15
C GLU A 178 -3.91 10.24 -16.87
N ASN A 179 -3.57 9.47 -15.82
CA ASN A 179 -2.19 9.03 -15.59
C ASN A 179 -1.72 7.97 -16.59
N GLU A 180 -2.62 7.21 -17.23
CA GLU A 180 -2.23 6.20 -18.22
C GLU A 180 -1.46 6.83 -19.39
N GLY A 181 -0.22 6.42 -19.58
CA GLY A 181 0.65 6.99 -20.60
C GLY A 181 1.17 8.41 -20.32
N TYR A 182 0.94 8.97 -19.12
CA TYR A 182 1.36 10.33 -18.79
C TYR A 182 2.87 10.46 -18.67
N ALA A 183 3.45 11.47 -19.33
CA ALA A 183 4.90 11.66 -19.36
C ALA A 183 5.54 12.02 -18.00
N GLY A 184 4.73 12.52 -17.06
CA GLY A 184 5.25 12.99 -15.79
C GLY A 184 5.78 14.42 -15.78
N ARG A 185 6.07 14.93 -14.62
CA ARG A 185 6.74 16.20 -14.34
C ARG A 185 7.34 16.18 -12.95
N MET A 186 8.16 17.16 -12.58
CA MET A 186 8.89 17.17 -11.31
C MET A 186 8.01 17.02 -10.05
N ASN A 187 6.74 17.44 -10.10
CA ASN A 187 5.77 17.33 -9.01
C ASN A 187 4.63 16.32 -9.27
N HIS A 188 4.75 15.50 -10.31
CA HIS A 188 3.77 14.45 -10.60
C HIS A 188 4.46 13.26 -11.30
N PRO A 189 4.28 12.02 -10.81
CA PRO A 189 5.03 10.87 -11.31
C PRO A 189 4.77 10.57 -12.78
N ALA A 190 5.80 10.15 -13.49
CA ALA A 190 5.70 9.63 -14.86
C ALA A 190 5.00 8.27 -14.87
N ARG A 191 4.21 8.02 -15.91
CA ARG A 191 3.38 6.83 -16.13
C ARG A 191 3.31 6.42 -17.61
N ALA A 192 4.31 6.79 -18.42
CA ALA A 192 4.31 6.47 -19.85
C ALA A 192 4.22 4.96 -20.12
N ASN A 193 4.84 4.14 -19.27
CA ASN A 193 4.85 2.69 -19.29
C ASN A 193 3.70 2.02 -18.50
N HIS A 194 2.77 2.80 -17.96
CA HIS A 194 1.64 2.30 -17.20
C HIS A 194 0.41 2.10 -18.08
N ARG A 195 -0.30 0.98 -17.85
CA ARG A 195 -1.61 0.68 -18.48
C ARG A 195 -2.62 0.33 -17.42
N ILE A 196 -3.86 0.71 -17.66
CA ILE A 196 -4.99 0.58 -16.73
C ILE A 196 -6.03 -0.35 -17.34
N VAL A 197 -6.53 -1.30 -16.57
CA VAL A 197 -7.60 -2.21 -17.00
C VAL A 197 -8.95 -1.70 -16.52
N PRO A 198 -9.88 -1.34 -17.42
CA PRO A 198 -11.24 -1.02 -17.03
C PRO A 198 -11.98 -2.27 -16.59
N ILE A 199 -12.63 -2.17 -15.44
CA ILE A 199 -13.50 -3.20 -14.85
C ILE A 199 -14.86 -2.59 -14.52
N GLU A 200 -15.79 -3.43 -14.10
CA GLU A 200 -17.10 -3.03 -13.60
C GLU A 200 -17.22 -3.43 -12.12
N VAL A 201 -17.75 -2.55 -11.29
CA VAL A 201 -18.06 -2.82 -9.88
C VAL A 201 -19.46 -2.28 -9.59
N CYS A 202 -20.36 -3.14 -9.17
CA CYS A 202 -21.80 -2.82 -8.96
C CYS A 202 -22.45 -2.14 -10.16
N GLY A 203 -22.10 -2.53 -11.40
CA GLY A 203 -22.65 -1.95 -12.62
C GLY A 203 -22.09 -0.57 -13.00
N GLU A 204 -21.10 -0.05 -12.25
CA GLU A 204 -20.44 1.22 -12.53
C GLU A 204 -19.04 1.01 -13.13
N PRO A 205 -18.55 1.98 -13.95
CA PRO A 205 -17.21 1.89 -14.51
C PRO A 205 -16.13 2.18 -13.46
N TRP A 206 -15.24 1.22 -13.25
CA TRP A 206 -14.08 1.26 -12.39
C TRP A 206 -12.82 0.88 -13.16
N CYS A 207 -11.69 1.01 -12.52
CA CYS A 207 -10.39 0.67 -13.06
C CYS A 207 -9.58 -0.16 -12.07
N LEU A 208 -8.77 -1.07 -12.61
CA LEU A 208 -7.80 -1.87 -11.88
C LEU A 208 -6.39 -1.49 -12.35
N GLN A 209 -5.48 -1.29 -11.40
CA GLN A 209 -4.05 -1.14 -11.63
C GLN A 209 -3.26 -1.73 -10.47
N TYR A 210 -1.98 -2.06 -10.68
CA TYR A 210 -1.09 -2.40 -9.57
C TYR A 210 -0.41 -1.18 -8.99
N SER A 211 0.00 -1.29 -7.73
CA SER A 211 0.83 -0.28 -7.09
C SER A 211 2.30 -0.49 -7.52
N PRO A 212 3.02 0.56 -7.92
CA PRO A 212 4.44 0.41 -8.28
C PRO A 212 5.34 0.12 -7.07
N TYR A 213 4.83 0.27 -5.84
CA TYR A 213 5.62 0.08 -4.61
C TYR A 213 5.55 -1.33 -4.03
N VAL A 214 4.60 -2.15 -4.45
CA VAL A 214 4.43 -3.58 -4.11
C VAL A 214 4.76 -3.90 -2.64
N TYR A 215 3.92 -3.43 -1.74
CA TYR A 215 4.08 -3.76 -0.32
C TYR A 215 3.85 -5.25 -0.03
N TYR A 216 3.02 -5.91 -0.83
CA TYR A 216 2.70 -7.34 -0.79
C TYR A 216 2.39 -7.84 -2.20
N ASN A 217 2.28 -9.16 -2.39
CA ASN A 217 2.07 -9.75 -3.72
C ASN A 217 0.80 -9.23 -4.39
N GLU A 218 0.96 -8.82 -5.65
CA GLU A 218 -0.12 -8.28 -6.49
C GLU A 218 -0.89 -7.12 -5.84
N HIS A 219 -0.18 -6.26 -5.08
CA HIS A 219 -0.78 -5.06 -4.49
C HIS A 219 -1.45 -4.21 -5.57
N CYS A 220 -2.77 -4.25 -5.62
CA CYS A 220 -3.57 -3.53 -6.59
C CYS A 220 -4.35 -2.37 -5.99
N ILE A 221 -4.73 -1.44 -6.87
CA ILE A 221 -5.62 -0.32 -6.56
C ILE A 221 -6.81 -0.41 -7.51
N VAL A 222 -7.99 -0.47 -6.92
CA VAL A 222 -9.28 -0.48 -7.61
C VAL A 222 -9.91 0.89 -7.40
N PHE A 223 -10.12 1.67 -8.45
CA PHE A 223 -10.56 3.05 -8.31
C PHE A 223 -11.72 3.40 -9.26
N ASN A 224 -12.56 4.31 -8.79
CA ASN A 224 -13.68 4.78 -9.59
C ASN A 224 -13.16 5.51 -10.84
N ALA A 225 -13.73 5.22 -12.01
CA ALA A 225 -13.33 5.88 -13.25
C ALA A 225 -13.60 7.41 -13.24
N ARG A 226 -14.47 7.87 -12.34
CA ARG A 226 -14.74 9.30 -12.08
C ARG A 226 -13.97 9.76 -10.85
N HIS A 227 -13.42 10.96 -10.90
CA HIS A 227 -12.77 11.57 -9.73
C HIS A 227 -13.83 12.11 -8.76
N ILE A 228 -14.26 11.26 -7.83
CA ILE A 228 -15.23 11.57 -6.78
C ILE A 228 -14.63 11.23 -5.41
N PRO A 229 -15.01 11.96 -4.33
CA PRO A 229 -14.47 11.71 -3.00
C PRO A 229 -14.80 10.32 -2.47
N MET A 230 -13.89 9.80 -1.64
CA MET A 230 -14.14 8.57 -0.86
C MET A 230 -15.27 8.79 0.15
N LYS A 231 -16.06 7.73 0.35
CA LYS A 231 -17.07 7.67 1.39
C LYS A 231 -17.24 6.24 1.84
N ILE A 232 -17.25 6.02 3.14
CA ILE A 232 -17.61 4.72 3.72
C ILE A 232 -19.10 4.75 4.03
N ASP A 233 -19.85 3.97 3.28
CA ASP A 233 -21.29 3.75 3.44
C ASP A 233 -21.68 2.37 2.91
N LYS A 234 -22.97 2.05 2.88
CA LYS A 234 -23.47 0.76 2.36
C LYS A 234 -22.94 0.45 0.97
N SER A 235 -22.89 1.45 0.08
CA SER A 235 -22.39 1.27 -1.28
C SER A 235 -20.91 0.85 -1.30
N ALA A 236 -20.08 1.35 -0.37
CA ALA A 236 -18.70 0.90 -0.28
C ALA A 236 -18.61 -0.59 0.09
N PHE A 237 -19.42 -1.06 1.04
CA PHE A 237 -19.46 -2.49 1.40
C PHE A 237 -19.94 -3.36 0.24
N GLU A 238 -21.00 -2.95 -0.47
CA GLU A 238 -21.51 -3.63 -1.66
C GLU A 238 -20.43 -3.73 -2.75
N LYS A 239 -19.69 -2.65 -3.01
CA LYS A 239 -18.60 -2.61 -3.99
C LYS A 239 -17.44 -3.54 -3.64
N LEU A 240 -17.03 -3.55 -2.35
CA LEU A 240 -15.97 -4.47 -1.89
C LEU A 240 -16.39 -5.94 -2.08
N LEU A 241 -17.64 -6.28 -1.71
CA LEU A 241 -18.18 -7.64 -1.85
C LEU A 241 -18.37 -8.03 -3.32
N ASP A 242 -18.73 -7.10 -4.20
CA ASP A 242 -18.85 -7.32 -5.63
C ASP A 242 -17.47 -7.56 -6.28
N PHE A 243 -16.46 -6.80 -5.88
CA PHE A 243 -15.09 -6.99 -6.36
C PHE A 243 -14.55 -8.38 -6.02
N VAL A 244 -14.71 -8.86 -4.78
CA VAL A 244 -14.24 -10.21 -4.40
C VAL A 244 -15.12 -11.34 -4.99
N GLN A 245 -16.28 -11.04 -5.54
CA GLN A 245 -17.01 -11.97 -6.37
C GLN A 245 -16.37 -12.11 -7.76
N ALA A 246 -15.95 -10.99 -8.35
CA ALA A 246 -15.28 -10.96 -9.66
C ALA A 246 -13.84 -11.51 -9.59
N PHE A 247 -13.15 -11.27 -8.47
CA PHE A 247 -11.77 -11.70 -8.22
C PHE A 247 -11.69 -12.48 -6.89
N PRO A 248 -12.17 -13.74 -6.83
CA PRO A 248 -12.32 -14.47 -5.57
C PRO A 248 -11.02 -14.89 -4.90
N HIS A 249 -9.89 -14.80 -5.58
CA HIS A 249 -8.54 -15.03 -5.05
C HIS A 249 -7.92 -13.79 -4.41
N TYR A 250 -8.56 -12.62 -4.53
CA TYR A 250 -8.12 -11.37 -3.93
C TYR A 250 -8.89 -11.06 -2.65
N PHE A 251 -8.21 -10.37 -1.73
CA PHE A 251 -8.89 -9.49 -0.78
C PHE A 251 -9.02 -8.09 -1.37
N VAL A 252 -9.91 -7.28 -0.82
CA VAL A 252 -10.00 -5.84 -1.08
C VAL A 252 -10.49 -5.10 0.16
N GLY A 253 -9.94 -3.92 0.41
CA GLY A 253 -10.36 -3.09 1.52
C GLY A 253 -10.30 -1.60 1.18
N SER A 254 -10.96 -0.80 1.99
CA SER A 254 -10.93 0.65 1.89
C SER A 254 -10.21 1.27 3.07
N ASN A 255 -9.40 2.31 2.83
CA ASN A 255 -9.04 3.20 3.91
C ASN A 255 -10.30 3.86 4.51
N ALA A 256 -10.21 4.30 5.74
CA ALA A 256 -11.25 5.10 6.36
C ALA A 256 -11.39 6.47 5.64
N ASP A 257 -12.59 7.05 5.70
CA ASP A 257 -12.94 8.30 5.01
C ASP A 257 -12.74 9.57 5.87
N LEU A 258 -12.15 9.44 7.05
CA LEU A 258 -11.81 10.55 7.93
C LEU A 258 -10.30 10.79 7.99
N PRO A 259 -9.84 12.05 8.18
CA PRO A 259 -8.43 12.36 8.42
C PRO A 259 -7.86 11.59 9.61
N ILE A 260 -6.53 11.50 9.73
CA ILE A 260 -5.79 10.83 10.82
C ILE A 260 -5.90 9.29 10.74
N VAL A 261 -7.09 8.75 10.53
CA VAL A 261 -7.36 7.30 10.47
C VAL A 261 -7.59 6.79 9.05
N GLY A 262 -7.50 7.68 8.05
CA GLY A 262 -7.67 7.37 6.62
C GLY A 262 -6.38 7.36 5.84
N GLY A 263 -6.52 7.07 4.52
CA GLY A 263 -5.43 7.14 3.56
C GLY A 263 -5.11 8.56 3.09
N SER A 264 -4.09 8.67 2.23
CA SER A 264 -3.59 9.96 1.74
C SER A 264 -4.44 10.61 0.63
N ILE A 265 -5.29 9.85 -0.07
CA ILE A 265 -6.09 10.33 -1.22
C ILE A 265 -7.57 10.14 -0.92
N LEU A 266 -8.14 11.05 -0.11
CA LEU A 266 -9.57 11.03 0.22
C LEU A 266 -10.45 11.63 -0.90
N SER A 267 -9.85 12.35 -1.83
CA SER A 267 -10.56 13.04 -2.92
C SER A 267 -10.96 12.15 -4.10
N HIS A 268 -10.46 10.91 -4.15
CA HIS A 268 -10.75 9.97 -5.22
C HIS A 268 -11.13 8.61 -4.63
N GLU A 269 -12.34 8.16 -4.89
CA GLU A 269 -12.86 6.87 -4.41
C GLU A 269 -12.02 5.72 -4.95
N HIS A 270 -11.39 4.96 -4.05
CA HIS A 270 -10.53 3.84 -4.39
C HIS A 270 -10.45 2.83 -3.25
N PHE A 271 -10.12 1.60 -3.60
CA PHE A 271 -9.84 0.49 -2.71
C PHE A 271 -8.44 -0.07 -2.97
N GLN A 272 -7.89 -0.77 -2.02
CA GLN A 272 -6.64 -1.52 -2.17
C GLN A 272 -6.91 -3.00 -1.99
N GLY A 273 -6.32 -3.82 -2.83
CA GLY A 273 -6.49 -5.27 -2.81
C GLY A 273 -5.25 -6.00 -3.29
N GLY A 274 -5.37 -7.29 -3.47
CA GLY A 274 -4.30 -8.13 -3.99
C GLY A 274 -4.40 -9.60 -3.58
N HIS A 275 -3.46 -10.39 -4.05
CA HIS A 275 -3.35 -11.81 -3.76
C HIS A 275 -2.37 -12.03 -2.60
N TYR A 276 -2.84 -11.74 -1.38
CA TYR A 276 -2.02 -11.86 -0.17
C TYR A 276 -2.88 -12.22 1.05
N THR A 277 -2.30 -13.00 1.96
CA THR A 277 -2.93 -13.36 3.24
C THR A 277 -2.23 -12.65 4.38
N PHE A 278 -2.93 -11.74 5.04
CA PHE A 278 -2.41 -10.96 6.17
C PHE A 278 -2.63 -11.65 7.51
N ALA A 279 -1.84 -11.27 8.51
CA ALA A 279 -1.97 -11.77 9.87
C ALA A 279 -3.39 -11.60 10.43
N MET A 280 -4.03 -10.45 10.22
CA MET A 280 -5.42 -10.22 10.67
C MET A 280 -6.40 -11.21 10.04
N GLU A 281 -6.18 -11.62 8.79
CA GLU A 281 -7.04 -12.58 8.09
C GLU A 281 -7.04 -13.94 8.79
N THR A 282 -5.89 -14.40 9.26
CA THR A 282 -5.71 -15.70 9.94
C THR A 282 -5.99 -15.63 11.44
N ALA A 283 -6.10 -14.42 11.99
CA ALA A 283 -6.39 -14.22 13.41
C ALA A 283 -7.74 -14.87 13.81
N PRO A 284 -7.79 -15.61 14.93
CA PRO A 284 -8.99 -16.31 15.37
C PRO A 284 -10.07 -15.33 15.87
N VAL A 285 -11.31 -15.75 15.78
CA VAL A 285 -12.41 -15.11 16.50
C VAL A 285 -12.23 -15.41 18.00
N GLU A 286 -12.04 -14.37 18.81
CA GLU A 286 -11.89 -14.50 20.27
C GLU A 286 -13.24 -14.63 20.97
N GLN A 287 -14.25 -13.94 20.44
CA GLN A 287 -15.60 -13.94 20.99
C GLN A 287 -16.62 -14.00 19.86
N GLU A 288 -17.44 -15.06 19.85
CA GLU A 288 -18.63 -15.10 18.99
C GLU A 288 -19.67 -14.11 19.47
N ILE A 289 -20.28 -13.38 18.54
CA ILE A 289 -21.35 -12.43 18.78
C ILE A 289 -22.49 -12.67 17.81
N SER A 290 -23.69 -12.20 18.15
CA SER A 290 -24.84 -12.27 17.26
C SER A 290 -25.53 -10.91 17.17
N PHE A 291 -26.14 -10.63 16.02
CA PHE A 291 -26.89 -9.41 15.78
C PHE A 291 -28.36 -9.75 15.54
N ARG A 292 -29.24 -9.10 16.28
CA ARG A 292 -30.68 -9.29 16.17
C ARG A 292 -31.19 -8.97 14.75
N GLY A 293 -31.90 -9.91 14.15
CA GLY A 293 -32.39 -9.83 12.77
C GLY A 293 -31.35 -10.24 11.71
N PHE A 294 -30.16 -10.72 12.16
CA PHE A 294 -29.05 -11.18 11.31
C PHE A 294 -28.43 -12.48 11.86
N GLU A 295 -29.25 -13.35 12.41
CA GLU A 295 -28.85 -14.62 13.01
C GLU A 295 -28.29 -15.62 11.98
N ASP A 296 -28.51 -15.36 10.70
CA ASP A 296 -27.95 -16.06 9.55
C ASP A 296 -26.48 -15.70 9.26
N ILE A 297 -25.96 -14.62 9.84
CA ILE A 297 -24.59 -14.16 9.71
C ILE A 297 -23.76 -14.65 10.89
N LYS A 298 -22.68 -15.38 10.61
CA LYS A 298 -21.65 -15.66 11.62
C LYS A 298 -20.87 -14.39 11.89
N ALA A 299 -20.91 -13.93 13.15
CA ALA A 299 -20.22 -12.72 13.55
C ALA A 299 -19.33 -12.98 14.78
N GLY A 300 -18.21 -12.25 14.88
CA GLY A 300 -17.31 -12.37 16.02
C GLY A 300 -16.33 -11.21 16.14
N ILE A 301 -15.83 -11.03 17.36
CA ILE A 301 -14.71 -10.12 17.65
C ILE A 301 -13.42 -10.89 17.40
N VAL A 302 -12.54 -10.34 16.56
CA VAL A 302 -11.27 -10.97 16.20
C VAL A 302 -10.23 -10.70 17.29
N LYS A 303 -9.43 -11.70 17.65
CA LYS A 303 -8.22 -11.52 18.49
C LYS A 303 -7.17 -10.74 17.72
N TRP A 304 -7.24 -9.42 17.79
CA TRP A 304 -6.40 -8.49 17.07
C TRP A 304 -6.09 -7.26 17.93
N PRO A 305 -4.95 -6.57 17.75
CA PRO A 305 -4.66 -5.37 18.55
C PRO A 305 -5.63 -4.22 18.30
N MET A 306 -6.29 -4.21 17.14
CA MET A 306 -7.34 -3.25 16.80
C MET A 306 -8.74 -3.87 16.96
N SER A 307 -9.78 -3.04 17.03
CA SER A 307 -11.16 -3.47 17.28
C SER A 307 -11.83 -3.94 16.00
N VAL A 308 -11.90 -5.24 15.78
CA VAL A 308 -12.40 -5.84 14.53
C VAL A 308 -13.66 -6.68 14.80
N ILE A 309 -14.74 -6.37 14.07
CA ILE A 309 -15.93 -7.21 13.95
C ILE A 309 -15.82 -7.95 12.62
N ARG A 310 -15.74 -9.29 12.66
CA ARG A 310 -15.76 -10.15 11.48
C ARG A 310 -17.16 -10.67 11.20
N LEU A 311 -17.64 -10.48 9.98
CA LEU A 311 -18.92 -10.95 9.49
C LEU A 311 -18.69 -11.99 8.38
N ARG A 312 -19.43 -13.11 8.41
CA ARG A 312 -19.32 -14.15 7.39
C ARG A 312 -20.69 -14.74 7.04
N CYS A 313 -21.02 -14.75 5.74
CA CYS A 313 -22.26 -15.30 5.20
C CYS A 313 -22.12 -15.62 3.70
N ALA A 314 -22.92 -16.53 3.18
CA ALA A 314 -23.01 -16.79 1.75
C ALA A 314 -23.75 -15.67 0.99
N ASP A 315 -24.63 -14.93 1.66
CA ASP A 315 -25.38 -13.82 1.09
C ASP A 315 -24.67 -12.48 1.34
N ARG A 316 -24.08 -11.90 0.26
CA ARG A 316 -23.37 -10.62 0.33
C ARG A 316 -24.27 -9.44 0.66
N ALA A 317 -25.57 -9.46 0.25
CA ALA A 317 -26.48 -8.37 0.54
C ALA A 317 -26.79 -8.30 2.05
N ARG A 318 -26.96 -9.45 2.70
CA ARG A 318 -27.14 -9.54 4.15
C ARG A 318 -25.93 -9.01 4.91
N ILE A 319 -24.71 -9.32 4.46
CA ILE A 319 -23.50 -8.77 5.07
C ILE A 319 -23.46 -7.23 4.92
N ALA A 320 -23.77 -6.72 3.72
CA ALA A 320 -23.79 -5.28 3.47
C ALA A 320 -24.84 -4.55 4.34
N ASP A 321 -26.02 -5.14 4.52
CA ASP A 321 -27.08 -4.61 5.38
C ASP A 321 -26.66 -4.52 6.85
N LEU A 322 -26.04 -5.58 7.38
CA LEU A 322 -25.54 -5.58 8.76
C LEU A 322 -24.37 -4.62 8.93
N ALA A 323 -23.44 -4.58 7.98
CA ALA A 323 -22.30 -3.66 8.02
C ALA A 323 -22.75 -2.20 8.00
N ASP A 324 -23.77 -1.86 7.21
CA ASP A 324 -24.38 -0.53 7.16
C ASP A 324 -25.08 -0.17 8.49
N LYS A 325 -25.80 -1.11 9.10
CA LYS A 325 -26.39 -0.93 10.44
C LYS A 325 -25.31 -0.65 11.47
N ILE A 326 -24.24 -1.45 11.51
CA ILE A 326 -23.12 -1.27 12.44
C ILE A 326 -22.47 0.10 12.21
N LEU A 327 -22.17 0.48 10.98
CA LEU A 327 -21.54 1.75 10.63
C LEU A 327 -22.39 2.96 11.07
N LYS A 328 -23.68 2.95 10.75
CA LYS A 328 -24.60 4.05 11.11
C LYS A 328 -24.67 4.26 12.62
N LEU A 329 -24.76 3.16 13.37
CA LEU A 329 -24.79 3.21 14.82
C LEU A 329 -23.43 3.61 15.40
N TRP A 330 -22.32 3.09 14.84
CA TRP A 330 -20.96 3.48 15.24
C TRP A 330 -20.70 4.97 15.06
N ARG A 331 -21.14 5.56 13.95
CA ARG A 331 -20.98 7.00 13.69
C ARG A 331 -21.63 7.90 14.73
N GLY A 332 -22.66 7.44 15.42
CA GLY A 332 -23.35 8.17 16.48
C GLY A 332 -23.01 7.73 17.90
N TYR A 333 -22.14 6.72 18.07
CA TYR A 333 -21.85 6.12 19.35
C TYR A 333 -20.74 6.83 20.10
N SER A 334 -21.01 7.19 21.36
CA SER A 334 -19.99 7.69 22.29
C SER A 334 -19.93 6.79 23.53
N ASP A 335 -18.74 6.52 24.03
CA ASP A 335 -18.44 5.86 25.30
C ASP A 335 -17.24 6.57 25.93
N GLU A 336 -17.54 7.57 26.76
CA GLU A 336 -16.51 8.40 27.40
C GLU A 336 -15.58 7.58 28.32
N SER A 337 -16.04 6.43 28.82
CA SER A 337 -15.25 5.58 29.71
C SER A 337 -14.00 5.00 29.03
N VAL A 338 -13.98 4.97 27.70
CA VAL A 338 -12.89 4.50 26.86
C VAL A 338 -12.43 5.55 25.84
N GLY A 339 -12.81 6.82 26.02
CA GLY A 339 -12.38 7.95 25.20
C GLY A 339 -13.03 8.01 23.81
N VAL A 340 -14.10 7.27 23.56
CA VAL A 340 -14.84 7.30 22.29
C VAL A 340 -15.86 8.43 22.30
N ILE A 341 -15.67 9.42 21.44
CA ILE A 341 -16.56 10.55 21.26
C ILE A 341 -16.96 10.61 19.78
N ALA A 342 -18.26 10.51 19.50
CA ALA A 342 -18.77 10.47 18.13
C ALA A 342 -18.61 11.81 17.38
N PHE A 343 -18.81 12.92 18.11
CA PHE A 343 -18.75 14.29 17.56
C PHE A 343 -18.13 15.25 18.56
N SER A 344 -17.30 16.17 18.06
CA SER A 344 -16.89 17.39 18.78
C SER A 344 -16.96 18.58 17.82
N ASP A 345 -17.49 19.71 18.27
CA ASP A 345 -17.67 20.93 17.46
C ASP A 345 -18.35 20.67 16.09
N GLY A 346 -19.28 19.71 16.06
CA GLY A 346 -20.01 19.30 14.86
C GLY A 346 -19.22 18.44 13.87
N GLN A 347 -17.96 18.07 14.19
CA GLN A 347 -17.15 17.20 13.37
C GLN A 347 -17.31 15.73 13.80
N PRO A 348 -17.49 14.79 12.84
CA PRO A 348 -17.57 13.37 13.14
C PRO A 348 -16.17 12.77 13.39
N HIS A 349 -16.11 11.80 14.32
CA HIS A 349 -14.87 11.12 14.66
C HIS A 349 -14.87 9.62 14.34
N ASN A 350 -16.04 8.99 14.31
CA ASN A 350 -16.14 7.55 14.13
C ASN A 350 -16.35 7.15 12.68
N THR A 351 -15.59 6.16 12.24
CA THR A 351 -15.69 5.55 10.91
C THR A 351 -15.22 4.09 10.97
N ILE A 352 -15.19 3.41 9.82
CA ILE A 352 -14.75 2.01 9.69
C ILE A 352 -13.73 1.88 8.57
N THR A 353 -12.73 1.01 8.77
CA THR A 353 -11.87 0.48 7.73
C THR A 353 -12.39 -0.91 7.36
N PRO A 354 -13.11 -1.10 6.23
CA PRO A 354 -13.68 -2.38 5.84
C PRO A 354 -12.72 -3.18 4.96
N ILE A 355 -12.67 -4.52 5.16
CA ILE A 355 -11.87 -5.45 4.35
C ILE A 355 -12.71 -6.66 3.99
N ALA A 356 -12.86 -6.94 2.70
CA ALA A 356 -13.64 -8.05 2.17
C ALA A 356 -12.73 -9.12 1.54
N ARG A 357 -13.15 -10.39 1.63
CA ARG A 357 -12.53 -11.54 0.97
C ARG A 357 -13.50 -12.69 0.81
N ARG A 358 -13.08 -13.71 0.05
CA ARG A 358 -13.83 -14.98 -0.05
C ARG A 358 -13.29 -16.00 0.96
N ARG A 359 -14.22 -16.82 1.49
CA ARG A 359 -13.92 -17.99 2.33
C ARG A 359 -14.70 -19.20 1.80
N GLY A 360 -14.18 -19.82 0.75
CA GLY A 360 -14.93 -20.85 0.02
C GLY A 360 -16.21 -20.27 -0.60
N ALA A 361 -17.36 -20.81 -0.22
CA ALA A 361 -18.65 -20.31 -0.69
C ALA A 361 -19.10 -19.00 -0.03
N ASP A 362 -18.56 -18.69 1.14
CA ASP A 362 -18.95 -17.50 1.92
C ASP A 362 -18.17 -16.26 1.50
N TYR A 363 -18.77 -15.10 1.74
CA TYR A 363 -18.09 -13.81 1.83
C TYR A 363 -17.69 -13.56 3.29
N GLU A 364 -16.58 -12.89 3.49
CA GLU A 364 -16.11 -12.44 4.80
C GLU A 364 -15.80 -10.95 4.71
N LEU A 365 -16.33 -10.18 5.68
CA LEU A 365 -16.11 -8.73 5.79
C LEU A 365 -15.65 -8.41 7.21
N ASP A 366 -14.43 -7.90 7.32
CA ASP A 366 -13.90 -7.35 8.57
C ASP A 366 -14.22 -5.87 8.64
N LEU A 367 -14.82 -5.44 9.76
CA LEU A 367 -15.13 -4.05 10.08
C LEU A 367 -14.20 -3.59 11.19
N VAL A 368 -13.15 -2.85 10.85
CA VAL A 368 -12.23 -2.29 11.84
C VAL A 368 -12.75 -0.93 12.29
N LEU A 369 -13.15 -0.82 13.56
CA LEU A 369 -13.67 0.41 14.15
C LEU A 369 -12.55 1.44 14.29
N ARG A 370 -12.79 2.67 13.82
CA ARG A 370 -11.83 3.78 13.86
C ARG A 370 -12.46 5.00 14.50
N CYS A 371 -11.63 5.78 15.20
CA CYS A 371 -12.01 7.06 15.77
C CYS A 371 -10.83 8.03 15.69
N ASN A 372 -11.04 9.24 15.13
CA ASN A 372 -9.98 10.22 14.90
C ASN A 372 -9.96 11.36 15.94
N ILE A 373 -10.60 11.17 17.10
CA ILE A 373 -10.60 12.17 18.15
C ILE A 373 -9.19 12.56 18.58
N THR A 374 -8.95 13.83 18.79
CA THR A 374 -7.70 14.39 19.32
C THR A 374 -7.93 15.05 20.68
N THR A 375 -6.88 15.13 21.49
CA THR A 375 -6.85 15.85 22.75
C THR A 375 -5.55 16.67 22.84
N GLU A 376 -5.42 17.53 23.84
CA GLU A 376 -4.16 18.25 24.10
C GLU A 376 -3.01 17.29 24.37
N GLU A 377 -3.24 16.17 25.03
CA GLU A 377 -2.26 15.12 25.29
C GLU A 377 -1.92 14.31 24.03
N HIS A 378 -2.91 14.08 23.16
CA HIS A 378 -2.78 13.31 21.92
C HIS A 378 -3.18 14.15 20.69
N PRO A 379 -2.37 15.13 20.29
CA PRO A 379 -2.71 16.05 19.20
C PRO A 379 -2.72 15.39 17.82
N LEU A 380 -2.08 14.22 17.67
CA LEU A 380 -2.10 13.41 16.44
C LEU A 380 -3.24 12.38 16.42
N GLY A 381 -3.96 12.22 17.53
CA GLY A 381 -5.07 11.29 17.71
C GLY A 381 -4.93 10.45 18.98
N VAL A 382 -6.03 10.23 19.68
CA VAL A 382 -6.08 9.35 20.85
C VAL A 382 -5.86 7.89 20.43
N PHE A 383 -6.42 7.50 19.26
CA PHE A 383 -6.30 6.18 18.65
C PHE A 383 -5.31 6.21 17.48
N HIS A 384 -4.07 6.59 17.79
CA HIS A 384 -2.96 6.82 16.88
C HIS A 384 -1.67 6.40 17.58
N PRO A 385 -0.56 6.08 16.86
CA PRO A 385 0.73 5.80 17.51
C PRO A 385 1.12 6.89 18.51
N HIS A 386 1.37 6.51 19.75
CA HIS A 386 1.74 7.45 20.81
C HIS A 386 3.22 7.84 20.71
N ALA A 387 3.59 8.96 21.38
CA ALA A 387 4.89 9.62 21.25
C ALA A 387 6.09 8.72 21.57
N ASP A 388 5.95 7.79 22.51
CA ASP A 388 6.97 6.83 22.90
C ASP A 388 7.38 5.87 21.77
N LYS A 389 6.51 5.68 20.77
CA LYS A 389 6.72 4.80 19.60
C LYS A 389 7.13 5.56 18.33
N HIS A 390 7.16 6.91 18.37
CA HIS A 390 7.45 7.73 17.19
C HIS A 390 8.88 7.56 16.65
N HIS A 391 9.79 7.02 17.44
CA HIS A 391 11.13 6.67 16.97
C HIS A 391 11.10 5.57 15.90
N ILE A 392 10.07 4.70 15.90
CA ILE A 392 9.84 3.66 14.90
C ILE A 392 8.73 4.07 13.92
N LYS A 393 7.51 4.38 14.43
CA LYS A 393 6.34 4.69 13.61
C LYS A 393 5.57 5.88 14.18
N LYS A 394 5.48 6.94 13.38
CA LYS A 394 4.75 8.18 13.72
C LYS A 394 3.55 8.43 12.81
N GLU A 395 3.58 7.86 11.60
CA GLU A 395 2.60 8.11 10.56
C GLU A 395 1.25 7.44 10.90
N ASN A 396 0.20 7.91 10.26
CA ASN A 396 -1.15 7.36 10.38
C ASN A 396 -1.17 5.86 10.02
N ILE A 397 -2.01 5.10 10.71
CA ILE A 397 -2.21 3.68 10.45
C ILE A 397 -3.29 3.52 9.37
N GLY A 398 -2.85 3.17 8.16
CA GLY A 398 -3.69 2.91 7.00
C GLY A 398 -4.12 1.44 6.89
N LEU A 399 -4.85 1.13 5.81
CA LEU A 399 -5.41 -0.20 5.55
C LEU A 399 -4.39 -1.34 5.68
N ILE A 400 -3.20 -1.17 5.10
CA ILE A 400 -2.17 -2.22 5.04
C ILE A 400 -1.65 -2.53 6.45
N GLU A 401 -1.37 -1.50 7.22
CA GLU A 401 -0.88 -1.65 8.59
C GLU A 401 -1.96 -2.23 9.51
N VAL A 402 -3.22 -1.82 9.33
CA VAL A 402 -4.38 -2.40 10.04
C VAL A 402 -4.41 -3.91 9.92
N MET A 403 -4.04 -4.46 8.76
CA MET A 403 -4.04 -5.90 8.49
C MET A 403 -2.80 -6.64 9.00
N GLY A 404 -1.80 -5.93 9.54
CA GLY A 404 -0.61 -6.52 10.15
C GLY A 404 0.65 -6.51 9.29
N LEU A 405 0.74 -5.62 8.30
CA LEU A 405 1.97 -5.37 7.56
C LEU A 405 2.48 -3.96 7.85
N ALA A 406 3.57 -3.85 8.59
CA ALA A 406 4.23 -2.58 8.86
C ALA A 406 4.91 -2.03 7.61
N VAL A 407 4.59 -0.79 7.25
CA VAL A 407 5.34 -0.02 6.25
C VAL A 407 6.13 1.06 7.00
N LEU A 408 7.40 0.77 7.24
CA LEU A 408 8.29 1.63 8.01
C LEU A 408 9.09 2.57 7.11
N PRO A 409 9.47 3.77 7.61
CA PRO A 409 10.25 4.75 6.85
C PRO A 409 11.64 4.22 6.47
N SER A 410 12.16 4.62 5.30
CA SER A 410 13.45 4.20 4.76
C SER A 410 14.64 4.54 5.67
N ARG A 411 14.58 5.66 6.43
CA ARG A 411 15.59 6.05 7.42
C ARG A 411 15.92 4.93 8.40
N LEU A 412 14.94 4.10 8.76
CA LEU A 412 15.12 3.03 9.74
C LEU A 412 16.09 1.95 9.28
N LYS A 413 16.35 1.77 7.98
CA LYS A 413 17.36 0.79 7.53
C LYS A 413 18.72 1.10 8.14
N GLN A 414 19.18 2.34 7.99
CA GLN A 414 20.47 2.76 8.55
C GLN A 414 20.40 2.89 10.07
N GLU A 415 19.34 3.54 10.58
CA GLU A 415 19.20 3.78 12.03
C GLU A 415 19.19 2.47 12.83
N LEU A 416 18.47 1.41 12.39
CA LEU A 416 18.46 0.13 13.11
C LEU A 416 19.80 -0.62 13.00
N THR A 417 20.52 -0.46 11.87
CA THR A 417 21.86 -1.02 11.71
C THR A 417 22.85 -0.36 12.68
N ASP A 418 22.87 0.97 12.74
CA ASP A 418 23.74 1.73 13.61
C ASP A 418 23.39 1.54 15.09
N LEU A 419 22.08 1.36 15.39
CA LEU A 419 21.58 1.07 16.72
C LEU A 419 22.04 -0.32 17.20
N ALA A 420 21.95 -1.35 16.35
CA ALA A 420 22.44 -2.68 16.65
C ALA A 420 23.96 -2.66 16.94
N GLN A 421 24.72 -1.90 16.15
CA GLN A 421 26.15 -1.72 16.40
C GLN A 421 26.41 -1.03 17.73
N ALA A 422 25.72 0.09 18.01
CA ALA A 422 25.86 0.81 19.27
C ALA A 422 25.50 -0.05 20.50
N ALA A 423 24.52 -0.94 20.35
CA ALA A 423 24.06 -1.83 21.42
C ALA A 423 25.16 -2.81 21.86
N TRP A 424 25.79 -3.53 20.92
CA TRP A 424 26.82 -4.52 21.27
C TRP A 424 28.17 -3.86 21.61
N GLU A 425 28.48 -2.66 21.08
CA GLU A 425 29.66 -1.88 21.47
C GLU A 425 29.50 -1.23 22.87
N GLY A 426 28.29 -1.19 23.41
CA GLY A 426 27.99 -0.49 24.66
C GLY A 426 28.06 1.04 24.53
N ARG A 427 27.93 1.57 23.29
CA ARG A 427 28.04 3.00 23.00
C ARG A 427 26.82 3.75 23.57
N ASP A 428 27.08 4.91 24.19
CA ASP A 428 26.01 5.86 24.54
C ASP A 428 25.58 6.64 23.29
N ILE A 429 24.27 6.61 23.01
CA ILE A 429 23.65 7.28 21.86
C ILE A 429 22.82 8.50 22.24
N ALA A 430 22.78 8.89 23.53
CA ALA A 430 21.94 9.99 23.99
C ALA A 430 22.31 11.36 23.38
N ALA A 431 23.58 11.53 22.99
CA ALA A 431 24.09 12.74 22.33
C ALA A 431 24.23 12.58 20.79
N ASP A 432 23.85 11.45 20.21
CA ASP A 432 23.94 11.22 18.77
C ASP A 432 22.79 11.94 18.05
N GLU A 433 23.09 12.75 17.04
CA GLU A 433 22.09 13.57 16.32
C GLU A 433 20.97 12.74 15.68
N VAL A 434 21.26 11.52 15.24
CA VAL A 434 20.31 10.64 14.54
C VAL A 434 19.67 9.64 15.48
N LEU A 435 20.46 9.02 16.37
CA LEU A 435 20.05 7.90 17.19
C LEU A 435 19.46 8.29 18.55
N ALA A 436 19.63 9.55 19.02
CA ALA A 436 19.17 9.99 20.34
C ALA A 436 17.68 9.68 20.61
N LYS A 437 16.84 9.74 19.59
CA LYS A 437 15.41 9.40 19.68
C LYS A 437 15.15 7.93 20.07
N HIS A 438 16.10 7.03 19.85
CA HIS A 438 16.05 5.62 20.24
C HIS A 438 16.69 5.34 21.62
N ALA A 439 17.35 6.33 22.22
CA ALA A 439 18.14 6.11 23.45
C ALA A 439 17.32 5.54 24.62
N PRO A 440 16.11 6.05 24.96
CA PRO A 440 15.31 5.47 26.03
C PRO A 440 14.96 4.01 25.78
N TRP A 441 14.58 3.67 24.53
CA TRP A 441 14.26 2.32 24.12
C TRP A 441 15.48 1.38 24.17
N LEU A 442 16.65 1.83 23.71
CA LEU A 442 17.87 1.04 23.78
C LEU A 442 18.28 0.73 25.23
N GLU A 443 18.15 1.70 26.14
CA GLU A 443 18.44 1.48 27.55
C GLU A 443 17.48 0.46 28.20
N GLU A 444 16.19 0.50 27.84
CA GLU A 444 15.24 -0.54 28.24
C GLU A 444 15.65 -1.92 27.73
N LEU A 445 16.05 -2.02 26.46
CA LEU A 445 16.49 -3.28 25.85
C LEU A 445 17.79 -3.82 26.48
N LYS A 446 18.75 -2.95 26.84
CA LYS A 446 19.95 -3.36 27.57
C LYS A 446 19.63 -3.96 28.96
N GLY A 447 18.54 -3.55 29.56
CA GLY A 447 18.03 -4.15 30.80
C GLY A 447 17.44 -5.56 30.61
N GLN A 448 17.01 -5.91 29.40
CA GLN A 448 16.36 -7.19 29.08
C GLN A 448 17.28 -8.16 28.35
N TYR A 449 18.24 -7.69 27.56
CA TYR A 449 19.08 -8.47 26.66
C TYR A 449 20.57 -8.23 26.90
N THR A 450 21.36 -9.27 26.70
CA THR A 450 22.82 -9.14 26.54
C THR A 450 23.12 -9.07 25.04
N PHE A 451 23.57 -7.91 24.57
CA PHE A 451 23.91 -7.69 23.17
C PHE A 451 25.31 -8.22 22.86
N THR A 452 25.41 -8.96 21.76
CA THR A 452 26.68 -9.38 21.14
C THR A 452 26.66 -8.98 19.66
N ARG A 453 27.82 -9.05 19.02
CA ARG A 453 27.89 -8.77 17.57
C ARG A 453 26.99 -9.66 16.73
N GLU A 454 26.80 -10.92 17.17
CA GLU A 454 26.03 -11.95 16.45
C GLU A 454 24.54 -11.79 16.63
N ASN A 455 24.05 -11.30 17.77
CA ASN A 455 22.62 -11.26 18.08
C ASN A 455 21.98 -9.85 18.06
N ALA A 456 22.79 -8.80 18.01
CA ALA A 456 22.28 -7.44 18.20
C ALA A 456 21.22 -7.07 17.16
N MET A 457 21.45 -7.38 15.88
CA MET A 457 20.50 -7.06 14.81
C MET A 457 19.20 -7.84 14.96
N ASP A 458 19.26 -9.13 15.27
CA ASP A 458 18.08 -9.97 15.44
C ASP A 458 17.19 -9.49 16.60
N ILE A 459 17.82 -9.06 17.71
CA ILE A 459 17.10 -8.47 18.84
C ILE A 459 16.41 -7.17 18.42
N ILE A 460 17.14 -6.26 17.77
CA ILE A 460 16.58 -4.98 17.33
C ILE A 460 15.43 -5.17 16.35
N LEU A 461 15.54 -6.09 15.39
CA LEU A 461 14.46 -6.40 14.45
C LEU A 461 13.23 -7.00 15.14
N LYS A 462 13.43 -7.94 16.06
CA LYS A 462 12.36 -8.53 16.86
C LYS A 462 11.63 -7.46 17.68
N GLU A 463 12.38 -6.62 18.39
CA GLU A 463 11.80 -5.59 19.23
C GLU A 463 11.15 -4.45 18.41
N THR A 464 11.63 -4.17 17.19
CA THR A 464 10.94 -3.29 16.23
C THR A 464 9.56 -3.82 15.87
N GLY A 465 9.44 -5.14 15.64
CA GLY A 465 8.16 -5.78 15.40
C GLY A 465 7.20 -5.69 16.60
N LYS A 466 7.74 -5.83 17.83
CA LYS A 466 6.96 -5.64 19.06
C LYS A 466 6.46 -4.20 19.21
N VAL A 467 7.29 -3.21 18.87
CA VAL A 467 6.87 -1.79 18.84
C VAL A 467 5.74 -1.61 17.83
N PHE A 468 5.80 -2.24 16.65
CA PHE A 468 4.70 -2.16 15.68
C PHE A 468 3.39 -2.78 16.19
N ALA A 469 3.43 -3.92 16.87
CA ALA A 469 2.25 -4.50 17.52
C ALA A 469 1.64 -3.51 18.54
N ALA A 470 2.47 -2.88 19.36
CA ALA A 470 2.04 -1.86 20.32
C ALA A 470 1.48 -0.59 19.63
N VAL A 471 2.00 -0.23 18.44
CA VAL A 471 1.44 0.84 17.60
C VAL A 471 0.01 0.51 17.16
N LEU A 472 -0.27 -0.74 16.80
CA LEU A 472 -1.63 -1.17 16.45
C LEU A 472 -2.55 -1.19 17.68
N GLU A 473 -2.04 -1.53 18.87
CA GLU A 473 -2.77 -1.42 20.14
C GLU A 473 -3.13 0.04 20.45
N ASP A 474 -2.21 0.98 20.24
CA ASP A 474 -2.50 2.42 20.38
C ASP A 474 -3.62 2.85 19.42
N ALA A 475 -3.61 2.35 18.17
CA ALA A 475 -4.61 2.67 17.17
C ALA A 475 -5.96 1.94 17.39
N GLY A 476 -5.99 0.91 18.21
CA GLY A 476 -7.21 0.17 18.58
C GLY A 476 -8.14 1.00 19.47
N VAL A 477 -9.43 1.05 19.12
CA VAL A 477 -10.45 1.82 19.86
C VAL A 477 -10.72 1.16 21.20
N TYR A 478 -11.07 -0.11 21.21
CA TYR A 478 -11.24 -0.90 22.41
C TYR A 478 -9.96 -1.67 22.70
N LYS A 479 -9.28 -1.31 23.79
CA LYS A 479 -8.01 -1.94 24.18
C LYS A 479 -8.22 -3.41 24.59
N ASN A 480 -7.20 -4.23 24.40
CA ASN A 480 -7.23 -5.64 24.80
C ASN A 480 -7.05 -5.79 26.34
N THR A 481 -7.91 -5.12 27.10
CA THR A 481 -8.02 -5.15 28.56
C THR A 481 -9.43 -5.57 28.96
N PRO A 482 -9.67 -6.01 30.21
CA PRO A 482 -11.02 -6.33 30.67
C PRO A 482 -12.03 -5.18 30.43
N ASP A 483 -11.64 -3.95 30.73
CA ASP A 483 -12.50 -2.77 30.55
C ASP A 483 -12.76 -2.48 29.08
N GLY A 484 -11.72 -2.59 28.21
CA GLY A 484 -11.88 -2.42 26.77
C GLY A 484 -12.77 -3.48 26.14
N LYS A 485 -12.63 -4.75 26.56
CA LYS A 485 -13.51 -5.85 26.11
C LYS A 485 -14.95 -5.64 26.55
N GLN A 486 -15.17 -5.16 27.79
CA GLN A 486 -16.49 -4.82 28.26
C GLN A 486 -17.11 -3.64 27.50
N ALA A 487 -16.31 -2.63 27.16
CA ALA A 487 -16.75 -1.51 26.34
C ALA A 487 -17.14 -1.96 24.93
N PHE A 488 -16.36 -2.87 24.32
CA PHE A 488 -16.70 -3.45 23.02
C PHE A 488 -18.03 -4.23 23.09
N ALA A 489 -18.24 -5.03 24.14
CA ALA A 489 -19.49 -5.73 24.35
C ALA A 489 -20.68 -4.75 24.48
N ARG A 490 -20.52 -3.61 25.20
CA ARG A 490 -21.57 -2.56 25.29
C ARG A 490 -21.92 -2.00 23.90
N PHE A 491 -20.93 -1.80 23.02
CA PHE A 491 -21.22 -1.36 21.66
C PHE A 491 -22.01 -2.41 20.88
N VAL A 492 -21.65 -3.70 20.97
CA VAL A 492 -22.42 -4.79 20.32
C VAL A 492 -23.87 -4.83 20.85
N GLU A 493 -24.06 -4.70 22.16
CA GLU A 493 -25.40 -4.60 22.74
C GLU A 493 -26.15 -3.37 22.26
N PHE A 494 -25.49 -2.23 22.14
CA PHE A 494 -26.09 -1.02 21.59
C PHE A 494 -26.58 -1.24 20.14
N VAL A 495 -25.82 -1.94 19.31
CA VAL A 495 -26.24 -2.30 17.93
C VAL A 495 -27.49 -3.21 17.97
N ASN A 496 -27.58 -4.13 18.94
CA ASN A 496 -28.70 -5.05 19.07
C ASN A 496 -30.00 -4.38 19.56
N HIS A 497 -29.88 -3.32 20.33
CA HIS A 497 -31.04 -2.61 20.90
C HIS A 497 -31.55 -1.45 20.03
N ASN A 498 -30.83 -1.09 18.96
CA ASN A 498 -31.20 0.02 18.07
C ASN A 498 -31.50 -0.48 16.65
N GLU A 499 -32.62 -0.04 16.09
CA GLU A 499 -33.14 -0.48 14.78
C GLU A 499 -32.93 0.58 13.66
N LYS A 500 -31.87 1.34 13.66
CA LYS A 500 -31.69 2.38 12.61
C LYS A 500 -30.94 1.91 11.40
#